data_4ff23ab650fa4c17ea53c7425a474632
#
_entry.id   4ff23ab650fa4c17ea53c7425a474632
#
_cell.length_a   1.000
_cell.length_b   1.000
_cell.length_c   1.000
_cell.angle_alpha   90.00
_cell.angle_beta   90.00
_cell.angle_gamma   90.00
#
_symmetry.space_group_name_H-M   'P 1'
#
loop_
_entity.id
_entity.type
_entity.pdbx_description
1 polymer ?
#
loop_
_entity_poly.entity_id
_entity_poly.type
_entity_poly.pdbx_seq_one_letter_code
_entity_poly.pdbx_strand_id
1 'polypeptide(L)'
;PEYVPALMAYVNAYGIQLNFTRNLVAINGTSKQATFKQTAADGTISEVVQDYDMIHVVPPQKAPDFVRVSPLADASGWVEIDPASMQHKRYDNIHALGDVGNTTNAKTAAAARKQAPVVAHNVLSALGKRSGTGTYDGYGSCPLTVERGKIVLAEFGYGGKLQPSFPKWLLNGEEPTSLAWILKAQMLPWIYWNAMLKGREWMAEPVHLV
;
A
#
# COMPACT_ATOMS: atom_id res chain seq x y z
N PRO A 1 -5.65 0.06 -14.01
CA PRO A 1 -6.74 -0.10 -15.00
C PRO A 1 -7.37 -1.48 -14.91
N GLU A 2 -6.59 -2.55 -14.64
CA GLU A 2 -7.02 -3.95 -14.76
C GLU A 2 -8.09 -4.35 -13.73
N TYR A 3 -8.04 -3.77 -12.54
CA TYR A 3 -9.01 -4.03 -11.47
C TYR A 3 -10.28 -3.16 -11.56
N VAL A 4 -10.24 -2.10 -12.37
CA VAL A 4 -11.34 -1.12 -12.49
C VAL A 4 -12.65 -1.76 -12.94
N PRO A 5 -12.70 -2.64 -13.97
CA PRO A 5 -13.95 -3.24 -14.41
C PRO A 5 -14.68 -3.99 -13.29
N ALA A 6 -13.96 -4.80 -12.52
CA ALA A 6 -14.54 -5.56 -11.42
C ALA A 6 -15.07 -4.62 -10.30
N LEU A 7 -14.32 -3.59 -9.93
CA LEU A 7 -14.74 -2.61 -8.92
C LEU A 7 -15.96 -1.81 -9.39
N MET A 8 -15.99 -1.38 -10.65
CA MET A 8 -17.11 -0.61 -11.22
C MET A 8 -18.39 -1.43 -11.28
N ALA A 9 -18.32 -2.75 -11.49
CA ALA A 9 -19.50 -3.62 -11.41
C ALA A 9 -20.15 -3.55 -10.01
N TYR A 10 -19.36 -3.53 -8.94
CA TYR A 10 -19.88 -3.39 -7.57
C TYR A 10 -20.34 -1.97 -7.26
N VAL A 11 -19.62 -0.94 -7.75
CA VAL A 11 -20.07 0.45 -7.64
C VAL A 11 -21.48 0.62 -8.21
N ASN A 12 -21.71 0.07 -9.41
CA ASN A 12 -23.02 0.12 -10.05
C ASN A 12 -24.08 -0.73 -9.31
N ALA A 13 -23.72 -1.94 -8.90
CA ALA A 13 -24.65 -2.85 -8.20
C ALA A 13 -25.10 -2.28 -6.83
N TYR A 14 -24.24 -1.56 -6.13
CA TYR A 14 -24.56 -0.93 -4.86
C TYR A 14 -25.14 0.50 -5.00
N GLY A 15 -25.26 1.03 -6.21
CA GLY A 15 -25.76 2.38 -6.47
C GLY A 15 -24.85 3.47 -5.89
N ILE A 16 -23.53 3.22 -5.83
CA ILE A 16 -22.55 4.16 -5.28
C ILE A 16 -22.37 5.33 -6.22
N GLN A 17 -22.52 6.54 -5.72
CA GLN A 17 -22.21 7.76 -6.45
C GLN A 17 -20.71 8.08 -6.34
N LEU A 18 -19.99 7.97 -7.45
CA LEU A 18 -18.59 8.37 -7.54
C LEU A 18 -18.48 9.86 -7.84
N ASN A 19 -17.74 10.56 -7.01
CA ASN A 19 -17.43 11.97 -7.21
C ASN A 19 -15.91 12.15 -7.29
N PHE A 20 -15.40 12.32 -8.49
CA PHE A 20 -13.97 12.58 -8.73
C PHE A 20 -13.67 14.07 -8.55
N THR A 21 -12.37 14.37 -8.33
CA THR A 21 -11.88 15.74 -8.14
C THR A 21 -12.53 16.50 -6.96
N ARG A 22 -13.10 15.77 -6.01
CA ARG A 22 -13.61 16.29 -4.73
C ARG A 22 -12.64 15.98 -3.61
N ASN A 23 -12.15 17.03 -2.95
CA ASN A 23 -11.25 16.90 -1.81
C ASN A 23 -11.97 17.36 -0.53
N LEU A 24 -12.05 16.47 0.47
CA LEU A 24 -12.62 16.77 1.77
C LEU A 24 -11.74 17.79 2.49
N VAL A 25 -12.31 18.91 2.93
CA VAL A 25 -11.58 20.01 3.60
C VAL A 25 -12.09 20.32 5.00
N ALA A 26 -13.36 20.02 5.30
CA ALA A 26 -13.91 20.22 6.65
C ALA A 26 -15.03 19.22 6.96
N ILE A 27 -15.20 18.93 8.24
CA ILE A 27 -16.29 18.11 8.78
C ILE A 27 -16.90 18.85 9.96
N ASN A 28 -18.22 19.03 9.94
CA ASN A 28 -18.99 19.47 11.09
C ASN A 28 -19.76 18.27 11.65
N GLY A 29 -19.28 17.72 12.76
CA GLY A 29 -19.90 16.55 13.39
C GLY A 29 -21.27 16.85 14.02
N THR A 30 -21.51 18.08 14.44
CA THR A 30 -22.79 18.49 15.07
C THR A 30 -23.91 18.57 14.03
N SER A 31 -23.66 19.21 12.91
CA SER A 31 -24.63 19.32 11.80
C SER A 31 -24.57 18.12 10.84
N LYS A 32 -23.65 17.18 11.05
CA LYS A 32 -23.37 16.05 10.14
C LYS A 32 -23.14 16.48 8.69
N GLN A 33 -22.30 17.48 8.50
CA GLN A 33 -21.98 18.05 7.20
C GLN A 33 -20.50 17.93 6.89
N ALA A 34 -20.20 17.53 5.67
CA ALA A 34 -18.86 17.47 5.11
C ALA A 34 -18.71 18.50 3.98
N THR A 35 -17.65 19.31 4.03
CA THR A 35 -17.35 20.30 3.00
C THR A 35 -16.23 19.78 2.12
N PHE A 36 -16.44 19.83 0.83
CA PHE A 36 -15.50 19.40 -0.20
C PHE A 36 -15.12 20.58 -1.10
N LYS A 37 -13.86 20.66 -1.49
CA LYS A 37 -13.42 21.44 -2.65
C LYS A 37 -13.56 20.60 -3.90
N GLN A 38 -14.41 21.05 -4.82
CA GLN A 38 -14.61 20.46 -6.13
C GLN A 38 -13.81 21.23 -7.16
N THR A 39 -12.95 20.55 -7.93
CA THR A 39 -12.24 21.15 -9.07
C THR A 39 -12.96 20.75 -10.35
N ALA A 40 -13.45 21.70 -11.12
CA ALA A 40 -14.05 21.50 -12.42
C ALA A 40 -12.99 21.24 -13.51
N ALA A 41 -13.42 20.81 -14.69
CA ALA A 41 -12.52 20.50 -15.81
C ALA A 41 -11.74 21.73 -16.32
N ASP A 42 -12.29 22.95 -16.15
CA ASP A 42 -11.64 24.22 -16.47
C ASP A 42 -10.67 24.72 -15.37
N GLY A 43 -10.52 23.96 -14.28
CA GLY A 43 -9.70 24.32 -13.12
C GLY A 43 -10.42 25.18 -12.08
N THR A 44 -11.67 25.58 -12.30
CA THR A 44 -12.46 26.36 -11.33
C THR A 44 -12.69 25.54 -10.06
N ILE A 45 -12.46 26.15 -8.90
CA ILE A 45 -12.67 25.53 -7.59
C ILE A 45 -13.95 26.10 -6.96
N SER A 46 -14.84 25.21 -6.54
CA SER A 46 -16.05 25.54 -5.77
C SER A 46 -16.12 24.72 -4.50
N GLU A 47 -16.92 25.16 -3.53
CA GLU A 47 -17.21 24.38 -2.33
C GLU A 47 -18.56 23.68 -2.47
N VAL A 48 -18.58 22.40 -2.06
CA VAL A 48 -19.78 21.55 -2.03
C VAL A 48 -19.96 21.06 -0.61
N VAL A 49 -21.11 21.35 0.00
CA VAL A 49 -21.49 20.81 1.31
C VAL A 49 -22.41 19.61 1.08
N GLN A 50 -22.14 18.53 1.78
CA GLN A 50 -22.91 17.29 1.71
C GLN A 50 -23.25 16.81 3.12
N ASP A 51 -24.53 16.52 3.35
CA ASP A 51 -24.98 15.88 4.58
C ASP A 51 -24.61 14.40 4.60
N TYR A 52 -24.39 13.84 5.79
CA TYR A 52 -24.11 12.42 5.96
C TYR A 52 -24.77 11.88 7.24
N ASP A 53 -25.15 10.61 7.22
CA ASP A 53 -25.53 9.88 8.40
C ASP A 53 -24.32 9.20 9.05
N MET A 54 -23.46 8.64 8.22
CA MET A 54 -22.16 8.06 8.60
C MET A 54 -21.11 8.50 7.58
N ILE A 55 -19.93 8.83 8.06
CA ILE A 55 -18.79 9.20 7.20
C ILE A 55 -17.57 8.35 7.53
N HIS A 56 -16.93 7.80 6.49
CA HIS A 56 -15.62 7.17 6.59
C HIS A 56 -14.60 8.08 5.92
N VAL A 57 -13.63 8.56 6.68
CA VAL A 57 -12.60 9.48 6.20
C VAL A 57 -11.26 8.78 6.11
N VAL A 58 -10.61 8.90 4.95
CA VAL A 58 -9.24 8.43 4.73
C VAL A 58 -8.38 9.66 4.42
N PRO A 59 -7.76 10.28 5.44
CA PRO A 59 -6.95 11.46 5.25
C PRO A 59 -5.63 11.11 4.56
N PRO A 60 -4.99 12.07 3.87
CA PRO A 60 -3.63 11.89 3.37
C PRO A 60 -2.66 11.53 4.50
N GLN A 61 -1.81 10.54 4.25
CA GLN A 61 -0.79 10.13 5.19
C GLN A 61 0.34 11.16 5.25
N LYS A 62 0.90 11.36 6.43
CA LYS A 62 2.15 12.09 6.65
C LYS A 62 3.10 11.26 7.50
N ALA A 63 4.40 11.46 7.32
CA ALA A 63 5.38 10.85 8.18
C ALA A 63 5.25 11.42 9.63
N PRO A 64 5.60 10.63 10.66
CA PRO A 64 5.67 11.12 12.03
C PRO A 64 6.56 12.36 12.15
N ASP A 65 6.20 13.29 13.03
CA ASP A 65 6.92 14.58 13.12
C ASP A 65 8.40 14.41 13.46
N PHE A 66 8.75 13.43 14.31
CA PHE A 66 10.16 13.15 14.64
C PHE A 66 10.99 12.67 13.43
N VAL A 67 10.33 12.03 12.43
CA VAL A 67 10.97 11.67 11.16
C VAL A 67 11.14 12.91 10.28
N ARG A 68 10.06 13.69 10.13
CA ARG A 68 10.01 14.86 9.24
C ARG A 68 11.04 15.92 9.57
N VAL A 69 11.35 16.11 10.86
CA VAL A 69 12.35 17.10 11.31
C VAL A 69 13.75 16.52 11.43
N SER A 70 13.92 15.22 11.16
CA SER A 70 15.21 14.56 11.23
C SER A 70 16.04 14.76 9.96
N PRO A 71 17.36 14.61 10.02
CA PRO A 71 18.22 14.64 8.83
C PRO A 71 17.99 13.44 7.90
N LEU A 72 17.13 12.47 8.26
CA LEU A 72 16.82 11.31 7.43
C LEU A 72 15.73 11.57 6.41
N ALA A 73 14.96 12.65 6.58
CA ALA A 73 13.82 12.94 5.73
C ALA A 73 14.24 13.56 4.38
N ASP A 74 13.46 13.23 3.36
CA ASP A 74 13.43 13.96 2.10
C ASP A 74 12.54 15.23 2.19
N ALA A 75 12.38 15.94 1.09
CA ALA A 75 11.55 17.14 1.02
C ALA A 75 10.05 16.88 1.33
N SER A 76 9.57 15.65 1.17
CA SER A 76 8.20 15.23 1.50
C SER A 76 8.03 14.79 2.95
N GLY A 77 9.12 14.69 3.69
CA GLY A 77 9.16 14.33 5.10
C GLY A 77 9.27 12.83 5.40
N TRP A 78 9.41 11.98 4.39
CA TRP A 78 9.65 10.56 4.55
C TRP A 78 11.14 10.22 4.57
N VAL A 79 11.53 9.10 5.17
CA VAL A 79 12.92 8.66 5.16
C VAL A 79 13.40 8.43 3.71
N GLU A 80 14.48 9.11 3.34
CA GLU A 80 15.02 9.09 1.98
C GLU A 80 15.82 7.82 1.72
N ILE A 81 15.23 6.85 1.03
CA ILE A 81 15.87 5.56 0.75
C ILE A 81 15.99 5.29 -0.75
N ASP A 82 16.94 4.45 -1.09
CA ASP A 82 16.97 3.79 -2.37
C ASP A 82 15.83 2.76 -2.46
N PRO A 83 14.98 2.79 -3.49
CA PRO A 83 13.78 1.98 -3.55
C PRO A 83 14.03 0.48 -3.76
N ALA A 84 15.23 0.09 -4.16
CA ALA A 84 15.60 -1.30 -4.35
C ALA A 84 16.29 -1.87 -3.09
N SER A 85 17.34 -1.23 -2.61
CA SER A 85 18.12 -1.70 -1.46
C SER A 85 17.50 -1.36 -0.11
N MET A 86 16.55 -0.43 -0.06
CA MET A 86 15.94 0.10 1.16
C MET A 86 16.95 0.82 2.08
N GLN A 87 18.17 1.10 1.59
CA GLN A 87 19.22 1.83 2.28
C GLN A 87 19.00 3.33 2.15
N HIS A 88 19.33 4.09 3.18
CA HIS A 88 19.27 5.54 3.12
C HIS A 88 20.32 6.09 2.12
N LYS A 89 19.92 7.06 1.30
CA LYS A 89 20.79 7.57 0.23
C LYS A 89 22.03 8.34 0.70
N ARG A 90 22.02 8.86 1.93
CA ARG A 90 23.11 9.66 2.52
C ARG A 90 23.84 8.99 3.67
N TYR A 91 23.24 7.95 4.28
CA TYR A 91 23.78 7.29 5.46
C TYR A 91 23.78 5.79 5.26
N ASP A 92 24.94 5.22 5.01
CA ASP A 92 25.11 3.81 4.64
C ASP A 92 24.73 2.81 5.74
N ASN A 93 24.70 3.25 6.99
CA ASN A 93 24.34 2.45 8.14
C ASN A 93 22.85 2.53 8.50
N ILE A 94 22.04 3.22 7.70
CA ILE A 94 20.61 3.40 7.95
C ILE A 94 19.80 2.75 6.84
N HIS A 95 18.80 2.00 7.23
CA HIS A 95 17.79 1.40 6.36
C HIS A 95 16.40 1.76 6.86
N ALA A 96 15.42 1.82 5.97
CA ALA A 96 14.02 1.99 6.36
C ALA A 96 13.11 1.09 5.52
N LEU A 97 11.98 0.70 6.10
CA LEU A 97 10.98 -0.14 5.44
C LEU A 97 9.56 0.22 5.90
N GLY A 98 8.57 -0.27 5.19
CA GLY A 98 7.16 0.00 5.49
C GLY A 98 6.77 1.45 5.23
N ASP A 99 5.86 1.96 6.02
CA ASP A 99 5.21 3.25 5.78
C ASP A 99 6.13 4.45 5.92
N VAL A 100 7.26 4.32 6.63
CA VAL A 100 8.17 5.43 6.91
C VAL A 100 9.06 5.82 5.73
N GLY A 101 9.34 4.89 4.81
CA GLY A 101 10.19 5.13 3.64
C GLY A 101 9.48 5.90 2.52
N ASN A 102 10.24 6.60 1.69
CA ASN A 102 9.74 7.37 0.55
C ASN A 102 9.55 6.54 -0.73
N THR A 103 9.34 5.23 -0.62
CA THR A 103 9.04 4.38 -1.79
C THR A 103 7.80 4.86 -2.52
N THR A 104 7.81 4.78 -3.85
CA THR A 104 6.77 5.33 -4.72
C THR A 104 5.55 4.44 -4.89
N ASN A 105 5.59 3.19 -4.41
CA ASN A 105 4.44 2.29 -4.44
C ASN A 105 3.57 2.42 -3.17
N ALA A 106 2.45 1.71 -3.14
CA ALA A 106 1.53 1.77 -2.01
C ALA A 106 2.15 1.25 -0.70
N LYS A 107 1.94 1.99 0.39
CA LYS A 107 2.35 1.64 1.74
C LYS A 107 1.40 0.58 2.31
N THR A 108 1.67 -0.70 2.03
CA THR A 108 0.84 -1.83 2.43
C THR A 108 1.60 -2.80 3.32
N ALA A 109 0.89 -3.59 4.12
CA ALA A 109 1.51 -4.66 4.91
C ALA A 109 2.23 -5.70 4.03
N ALA A 110 1.71 -5.95 2.83
CA ALA A 110 2.36 -6.84 1.85
C ALA A 110 3.70 -6.28 1.36
N ALA A 111 3.79 -4.96 1.14
CA ALA A 111 5.04 -4.28 0.81
C ALA A 111 6.04 -4.40 1.97
N ALA A 112 5.64 -4.07 3.20
CA ALA A 112 6.49 -4.17 4.38
C ALA A 112 7.01 -5.60 4.58
N ARG A 113 6.17 -6.61 4.35
CA ARG A 113 6.56 -8.03 4.40
C ARG A 113 7.67 -8.38 3.41
N LYS A 114 7.60 -7.86 2.19
CA LYS A 114 8.65 -8.06 1.17
C LYS A 114 9.92 -7.25 1.44
N GLN A 115 9.77 -6.07 2.01
CA GLN A 115 10.89 -5.17 2.33
C GLN A 115 11.71 -5.68 3.54
N ALA A 116 11.08 -6.28 4.53
CA ALA A 116 11.74 -6.71 5.76
C ALA A 116 12.91 -7.69 5.53
N PRO A 117 12.78 -8.77 4.74
CA PRO A 117 13.91 -9.64 4.41
C PRO A 117 15.03 -8.95 3.63
N VAL A 118 14.68 -7.99 2.75
CA VAL A 118 15.66 -7.18 2.02
C VAL A 118 16.51 -6.34 2.99
N VAL A 119 15.85 -5.61 3.89
CA VAL A 119 16.55 -4.81 4.92
C VAL A 119 17.39 -5.70 5.82
N ALA A 120 16.85 -6.82 6.31
CA ALA A 120 17.59 -7.76 7.15
C ALA A 120 18.85 -8.29 6.44
N HIS A 121 18.73 -8.67 5.15
CA HIS A 121 19.86 -9.10 4.35
C HIS A 121 20.91 -8.00 4.22
N ASN A 122 20.52 -6.78 3.85
CA ASN A 122 21.42 -5.67 3.60
C ASN A 122 22.12 -5.17 4.88
N VAL A 123 21.44 -5.19 6.02
CA VAL A 123 22.06 -4.93 7.32
C VAL A 123 23.12 -5.98 7.65
N LEU A 124 22.84 -7.27 7.42
CA LEU A 124 23.83 -8.33 7.64
C LEU A 124 25.01 -8.24 6.68
N SER A 125 24.76 -7.82 5.43
CA SER A 125 25.84 -7.54 4.46
C SER A 125 26.72 -6.39 4.91
N ALA A 126 26.13 -5.27 5.36
CA ALA A 126 26.86 -4.13 5.90
C ALA A 126 27.71 -4.48 7.13
N LEU A 127 27.27 -5.46 7.92
CA LEU A 127 28.01 -5.99 9.07
C LEU A 127 29.06 -7.07 8.68
N GLY A 128 29.27 -7.34 7.41
CA GLY A 128 30.20 -8.36 6.92
C GLY A 128 29.80 -9.80 7.23
N LYS A 129 28.52 -10.04 7.56
CA LYS A 129 27.97 -11.37 7.90
C LYS A 129 27.28 -12.07 6.73
N ARG A 130 27.08 -11.36 5.63
CA ARG A 130 26.55 -11.87 4.36
C ARG A 130 27.25 -11.18 3.20
N SER A 131 27.15 -11.77 2.02
CA SER A 131 27.62 -11.17 0.75
C SER A 131 26.43 -10.78 -0.12
N GLY A 132 26.66 -9.84 -1.04
CA GLY A 132 25.68 -9.37 -2.01
C GLY A 132 24.68 -8.38 -1.43
N THR A 133 23.86 -7.81 -2.31
CA THR A 133 22.81 -6.84 -1.97
C THR A 133 21.46 -7.45 -2.28
N GLY A 134 20.60 -7.52 -1.29
CA GLY A 134 19.20 -7.89 -1.46
C GLY A 134 18.40 -6.74 -2.09
N THR A 135 17.46 -7.06 -2.97
CA THR A 135 16.63 -6.04 -3.63
C THR A 135 15.14 -6.29 -3.44
N TYR A 136 14.41 -5.20 -3.36
CA TYR A 136 12.96 -5.12 -3.36
C TYR A 136 12.47 -4.65 -4.73
N ASP A 137 11.47 -5.31 -5.28
CA ASP A 137 10.96 -5.10 -6.65
C ASP A 137 9.74 -4.18 -6.72
N GLY A 138 9.35 -3.57 -5.60
CA GLY A 138 8.19 -2.68 -5.53
C GLY A 138 6.87 -3.40 -5.28
N TYR A 139 6.87 -4.70 -5.00
CA TYR A 139 5.65 -5.46 -4.77
C TYR A 139 4.78 -4.86 -3.66
N GLY A 140 3.52 -4.68 -3.96
CA GLY A 140 2.48 -4.34 -3.02
C GLY A 140 1.19 -5.07 -3.35
N SER A 141 0.33 -5.25 -2.37
CA SER A 141 -0.96 -5.92 -2.56
C SER A 141 -2.04 -5.27 -1.72
N CYS A 142 -3.22 -5.13 -2.32
CA CYS A 142 -4.44 -4.67 -1.69
C CYS A 142 -5.55 -5.71 -1.93
N PRO A 143 -5.84 -6.57 -0.97
CA PRO A 143 -6.98 -7.48 -1.08
C PRO A 143 -8.29 -6.72 -0.83
N LEU A 144 -8.92 -6.24 -1.92
CA LEU A 144 -10.09 -5.38 -1.91
C LEU A 144 -11.37 -6.21 -1.72
N THR A 145 -11.99 -6.09 -0.55
CA THR A 145 -13.27 -6.75 -0.29
C THR A 145 -14.39 -6.03 -1.02
N VAL A 146 -15.04 -6.70 -1.93
CA VAL A 146 -16.14 -6.15 -2.75
C VAL A 146 -17.51 -6.60 -2.27
N GLU A 147 -17.59 -7.81 -1.70
CA GLU A 147 -18.76 -8.32 -0.98
C GLU A 147 -18.31 -9.37 0.05
N ARG A 148 -19.20 -9.79 0.93
CA ARG A 148 -18.89 -10.87 1.87
C ARG A 148 -18.60 -12.16 1.11
N GLY A 149 -17.39 -12.69 1.31
CA GLY A 149 -16.96 -13.92 0.64
C GLY A 149 -16.24 -13.72 -0.68
N LYS A 150 -16.06 -12.48 -1.16
CA LYS A 150 -15.33 -12.19 -2.41
C LYS A 150 -14.38 -11.01 -2.31
N ILE A 151 -13.23 -11.17 -2.91
CA ILE A 151 -12.14 -10.19 -2.95
C ILE A 151 -11.59 -10.09 -4.37
N VAL A 152 -11.33 -8.86 -4.80
CA VAL A 152 -10.41 -8.54 -5.89
C VAL A 152 -9.02 -8.43 -5.27
N LEU A 153 -8.08 -9.26 -5.71
CA LEU A 153 -6.72 -9.28 -5.18
C LEU A 153 -5.81 -8.42 -6.06
N ALA A 154 -5.73 -7.13 -5.74
CA ALA A 154 -4.86 -6.22 -6.47
C ALA A 154 -3.40 -6.41 -6.04
N GLU A 155 -2.55 -6.80 -6.99
CA GLU A 155 -1.11 -7.03 -6.79
C GLU A 155 -0.33 -6.26 -7.87
N PHE A 156 0.61 -5.46 -7.43
CA PHE A 156 1.34 -4.53 -8.31
C PHE A 156 2.76 -4.27 -7.81
N GLY A 157 3.65 -3.95 -8.74
CA GLY A 157 5.00 -3.48 -8.48
C GLY A 157 5.18 -1.99 -8.77
N TYR A 158 6.42 -1.53 -8.86
CA TYR A 158 6.74 -0.16 -9.24
C TYR A 158 6.12 0.23 -10.57
N GLY A 159 5.66 1.50 -10.66
CA GLY A 159 4.97 2.00 -11.85
C GLY A 159 3.58 1.43 -12.10
N GLY A 160 2.97 0.74 -11.12
CA GLY A 160 1.65 0.11 -11.26
C GLY A 160 1.66 -1.14 -12.14
N LYS A 161 2.83 -1.72 -12.37
CA LYS A 161 2.96 -2.95 -13.17
C LYS A 161 2.31 -4.12 -12.44
N LEU A 162 1.48 -4.90 -13.13
CA LEU A 162 0.90 -6.12 -12.56
C LEU A 162 1.98 -7.10 -12.12
N GLN A 163 1.81 -7.63 -10.89
CA GLN A 163 2.77 -8.56 -10.29
C GLN A 163 2.04 -9.64 -9.48
N PRO A 164 1.19 -10.47 -10.12
CA PRO A 164 0.40 -11.46 -9.43
C PRO A 164 1.28 -12.55 -8.80
N SER A 165 0.98 -12.91 -7.55
CA SER A 165 1.65 -13.99 -6.82
C SER A 165 1.25 -15.39 -7.29
N PHE A 166 0.09 -15.49 -7.96
CA PHE A 166 -0.47 -16.76 -8.42
C PHE A 166 -0.75 -16.72 -9.91
N PRO A 167 -0.62 -17.86 -10.61
CA PRO A 167 -1.03 -17.93 -12.01
C PRO A 167 -2.56 -17.74 -12.14
N LYS A 168 -3.00 -17.07 -13.20
CA LYS A 168 -4.43 -16.70 -13.40
C LYS A 168 -5.39 -17.90 -13.37
N TRP A 169 -4.94 -19.09 -13.79
CA TRP A 169 -5.77 -20.29 -13.76
C TRP A 169 -6.06 -20.78 -12.33
N LEU A 170 -5.19 -20.45 -11.34
CA LEU A 170 -5.40 -20.78 -9.95
C LEU A 170 -6.14 -19.67 -9.19
N LEU A 171 -5.69 -18.44 -9.34
CA LEU A 171 -6.29 -17.28 -8.72
C LEU A 171 -6.17 -16.07 -9.66
N ASN A 172 -7.29 -15.70 -10.31
CA ASN A 172 -7.34 -14.47 -11.08
C ASN A 172 -7.63 -13.30 -10.13
N GLY A 173 -6.61 -12.53 -9.78
CA GLY A 173 -6.75 -11.39 -8.87
C GLY A 173 -7.54 -10.21 -9.45
N GLU A 174 -7.73 -10.14 -10.76
CA GLU A 174 -8.49 -9.10 -11.45
C GLU A 174 -10.01 -9.28 -11.27
N GLU A 175 -10.45 -10.47 -10.86
CA GLU A 175 -11.84 -10.83 -10.65
C GLU A 175 -12.17 -11.10 -9.18
N PRO A 176 -13.42 -10.87 -8.75
CA PRO A 176 -13.85 -11.20 -7.40
C PRO A 176 -13.89 -12.72 -7.17
N THR A 177 -13.06 -13.23 -6.28
CA THR A 177 -12.99 -14.67 -6.01
C THR A 177 -13.16 -15.00 -4.54
N SER A 178 -13.78 -16.16 -4.27
CA SER A 178 -13.88 -16.72 -2.92
C SER A 178 -12.56 -17.31 -2.44
N LEU A 179 -11.68 -17.74 -3.35
CA LEU A 179 -10.36 -18.22 -2.98
C LEU A 179 -9.50 -17.08 -2.38
N ALA A 180 -9.56 -15.87 -2.98
CA ALA A 180 -8.90 -14.70 -2.42
C ALA A 180 -9.50 -14.28 -1.07
N TRP A 181 -10.81 -14.50 -0.85
CA TRP A 181 -11.42 -14.31 0.46
C TRP A 181 -10.86 -15.26 1.51
N ILE A 182 -10.75 -16.56 1.21
CA ILE A 182 -10.16 -17.56 2.12
C ILE A 182 -8.70 -17.19 2.42
N LEU A 183 -7.95 -16.80 1.39
CA LEU A 183 -6.57 -16.33 1.56
C LEU A 183 -6.51 -15.16 2.57
N LYS A 184 -7.33 -14.12 2.37
CA LYS A 184 -7.37 -12.93 3.25
C LYS A 184 -7.87 -13.25 4.65
N ALA A 185 -9.00 -13.95 4.76
CA ALA A 185 -9.73 -14.07 6.01
C ALA A 185 -9.18 -15.15 6.95
N GLN A 186 -8.50 -16.16 6.39
CA GLN A 186 -8.05 -17.32 7.14
C GLN A 186 -6.54 -17.55 7.01
N MET A 187 -6.02 -17.61 5.77
CA MET A 187 -4.63 -18.00 5.56
C MET A 187 -3.64 -16.90 5.97
N LEU A 188 -3.86 -15.64 5.56
CA LEU A 188 -2.93 -14.55 5.90
C LEU A 188 -2.83 -14.30 7.41
N PRO A 189 -3.90 -14.32 8.22
CA PRO A 189 -3.78 -14.24 9.67
C PRO A 189 -3.00 -15.41 10.27
N TRP A 190 -3.24 -16.63 9.79
CA TRP A 190 -2.49 -17.80 10.24
C TRP A 190 -1.01 -17.70 9.88
N ILE A 191 -0.69 -17.31 8.64
CA ILE A 191 0.69 -17.07 8.17
C ILE A 191 1.38 -16.01 9.04
N TYR A 192 0.70 -14.91 9.32
CA TYR A 192 1.23 -13.84 10.16
C TYR A 192 1.67 -14.36 11.54
N TRP A 193 0.77 -15.00 12.26
CA TRP A 193 1.05 -15.47 13.62
C TRP A 193 1.98 -16.69 13.71
N ASN A 194 1.93 -17.60 12.73
CA ASN A 194 2.62 -18.88 12.82
C ASN A 194 3.88 -18.99 11.95
N ALA A 195 4.07 -18.08 11.01
CA ALA A 195 5.23 -18.04 10.14
C ALA A 195 5.99 -16.72 10.25
N MET A 196 5.40 -15.61 9.82
CA MET A 196 6.09 -14.32 9.72
C MET A 196 6.71 -13.87 11.05
N LEU A 197 5.94 -13.85 12.13
CA LEU A 197 6.45 -13.48 13.47
C LEU A 197 7.47 -14.47 14.05
N LYS A 198 7.68 -15.60 13.42
CA LYS A 198 8.67 -16.61 13.78
C LYS A 198 9.86 -16.65 12.82
N GLY A 199 9.99 -15.64 11.96
CA GLY A 199 11.06 -15.57 10.96
C GLY A 199 11.00 -16.63 9.87
N ARG A 200 9.84 -17.27 9.67
CA ARG A 200 9.61 -18.25 8.62
C ARG A 200 8.90 -17.56 7.46
N GLU A 201 9.70 -17.10 6.50
CA GLU A 201 9.22 -16.42 5.31
C GLU A 201 9.47 -17.29 4.06
N TRP A 202 8.42 -17.44 3.25
CA TRP A 202 8.52 -17.91 1.87
C TRP A 202 7.83 -16.96 0.94
N MET A 203 8.17 -16.96 -0.35
CA MET A 203 7.67 -16.01 -1.36
C MET A 203 7.95 -14.52 -1.02
N ALA A 204 8.83 -14.25 -0.07
CA ALA A 204 9.24 -12.91 0.32
C ALA A 204 10.76 -12.74 0.31
N GLU A 205 11.50 -13.76 -0.11
CA GLU A 205 12.96 -13.73 -0.21
C GLU A 205 13.41 -12.59 -1.13
N PRO A 206 14.48 -11.86 -0.75
CA PRO A 206 15.01 -10.80 -1.59
C PRO A 206 15.65 -11.38 -2.85
N VAL A 207 15.56 -10.67 -3.96
CA VAL A 207 16.36 -10.94 -5.15
C VAL A 207 17.79 -10.48 -4.85
N HIS A 208 18.79 -11.36 -5.04
CA HIS A 208 20.18 -11.02 -4.84
C HIS A 208 20.80 -10.54 -6.14
N LEU A 209 21.43 -9.37 -6.10
CA LEU A 209 22.33 -8.92 -7.16
C LEU A 209 23.70 -9.57 -6.91
N VAL A 210 24.25 -10.22 -7.91
CA VAL A 210 25.58 -10.87 -7.89
C VAL A 210 26.66 -9.80 -8.04
#